data_2f1f99470532aaabefa69d45a992b596
#
_entry.id   2f1f99470532aaabefa69d45a992b596
#
_cell.length_a   1.000
_cell.length_b   1.000
_cell.length_c   1.000
_cell.angle_alpha   90.00
_cell.angle_beta   90.00
_cell.angle_gamma   90.00
#
_symmetry.space_group_name_H-M   'P 1'
#
loop_
_entity.id
_entity.type
_entity.pdbx_description
1 polymer ?
#
loop_
_entity_poly.entity_id
_entity_poly.type
_entity_poly.pdbx_seq_one_letter_code
_entity_poly.pdbx_strand_id
1 'polypeptide(L)'
;MTGYELVFITDPNLSEKDQAVVLKKFKKNLTEFGGKLIHEYVWGRRRLAYEIAGNDFGVYHAWYFTGIGKTVDELQRQFGFSDDVLRNQIVKTEDLDAEASFLHNLIPPREETLGKDKVENSVEDVTKVSKMTEIESEIETEAETIEKVETDSVD
;
A
#
# COMPACT_ATOMS: atom_id res chain seq x y z
N MET A 1 7.29 -19.68 -9.66
CA MET A 1 6.20 -18.71 -9.39
C MET A 1 6.00 -17.88 -10.65
N THR A 2 4.79 -17.53 -10.98
CA THR A 2 4.45 -16.74 -12.18
C THR A 2 4.17 -15.32 -11.76
N GLY A 3 4.54 -14.34 -12.60
CA GLY A 3 4.23 -12.92 -12.40
C GLY A 3 2.79 -12.60 -12.83
N TYR A 4 2.16 -11.72 -12.09
CA TYR A 4 0.81 -11.23 -12.37
C TYR A 4 0.73 -9.73 -12.10
N GLU A 5 -0.01 -9.05 -12.97
CA GLU A 5 -0.50 -7.69 -12.77
C GLU A 5 -1.96 -7.77 -12.32
N LEU A 6 -2.30 -7.05 -11.27
CA LEU A 6 -3.66 -6.89 -10.78
C LEU A 6 -4.02 -5.41 -10.79
N VAL A 7 -4.99 -5.04 -11.61
CA VAL A 7 -5.62 -3.71 -11.57
C VAL A 7 -6.99 -3.84 -10.95
N PHE A 8 -7.31 -3.02 -9.95
CA PHE A 8 -8.63 -3.01 -9.35
C PHE A 8 -9.07 -1.59 -8.99
N ILE A 9 -10.37 -1.43 -8.89
CA ILE A 9 -11.03 -0.15 -8.63
C ILE A 9 -11.82 -0.29 -7.35
N THR A 10 -11.55 0.56 -6.37
CA THR A 10 -12.32 0.64 -5.12
C THR A 10 -13.35 1.75 -5.18
N ASP A 11 -14.37 1.64 -4.33
CA ASP A 11 -15.44 2.63 -4.18
C ASP A 11 -14.83 3.99 -3.83
N PRO A 12 -15.16 5.07 -4.55
CA PRO A 12 -14.64 6.42 -4.32
C PRO A 12 -15.17 7.08 -3.03
N ASN A 13 -16.21 6.50 -2.43
CA ASN A 13 -16.86 7.00 -1.21
C ASN A 13 -16.22 6.45 0.07
N LEU A 14 -15.32 5.45 -0.05
CA LEU A 14 -14.57 4.94 1.09
C LEU A 14 -13.63 6.01 1.65
N SER A 15 -13.59 6.13 2.98
CA SER A 15 -12.59 6.97 3.64
C SER A 15 -11.18 6.40 3.41
N GLU A 16 -10.15 7.23 3.52
CA GLU A 16 -8.75 6.77 3.39
C GLU A 16 -8.42 5.65 4.39
N LYS A 17 -9.01 5.70 5.59
CA LYS A 17 -8.84 4.66 6.61
C LYS A 17 -9.46 3.35 6.20
N ASP A 18 -10.67 3.39 5.65
CA ASP A 18 -11.38 2.19 5.19
C ASP A 18 -10.68 1.59 3.96
N GLN A 19 -10.21 2.44 3.02
CA GLN A 19 -9.38 1.99 1.89
C GLN A 19 -8.12 1.26 2.38
N ALA A 20 -7.41 1.82 3.38
CA ALA A 20 -6.23 1.17 3.95
C ALA A 20 -6.55 -0.19 4.59
N VAL A 21 -7.69 -0.33 5.25
CA VAL A 21 -8.15 -1.61 5.83
C VAL A 21 -8.43 -2.63 4.73
N VAL A 22 -9.13 -2.23 3.67
CA VAL A 22 -9.43 -3.08 2.51
C VAL A 22 -8.14 -3.57 1.83
N LEU A 23 -7.20 -2.65 1.55
CA LEU A 23 -5.91 -2.98 0.96
C LEU A 23 -5.10 -3.93 1.85
N LYS A 24 -5.06 -3.69 3.16
CA LYS A 24 -4.37 -4.55 4.12
C LYS A 24 -4.96 -5.97 4.16
N LYS A 25 -6.30 -6.09 4.09
CA LYS A 25 -7.01 -7.38 4.02
C LYS A 25 -6.57 -8.17 2.79
N PHE A 26 -6.57 -7.55 1.60
CA PHE A 26 -6.18 -8.23 0.36
C PHE A 26 -4.68 -8.58 0.32
N LYS A 27 -3.80 -7.73 0.87
CA LYS A 27 -2.36 -8.06 1.02
C LYS A 27 -2.13 -9.27 1.91
N LYS A 28 -2.86 -9.34 3.02
CA LYS A 28 -2.80 -10.49 3.93
C LYS A 28 -3.24 -11.76 3.20
N ASN A 29 -4.36 -11.72 2.51
CA ASN A 29 -4.88 -12.84 1.74
C ASN A 29 -3.88 -13.28 0.65
N LEU A 30 -3.30 -12.33 -0.11
CA LEU A 30 -2.28 -12.64 -1.10
C LEU A 30 -1.13 -13.46 -0.48
N THR A 31 -0.65 -13.04 0.68
CA THR A 31 0.46 -13.71 1.39
C THR A 31 0.04 -15.08 1.91
N GLU A 32 -1.16 -15.21 2.47
CA GLU A 32 -1.70 -16.48 2.98
C GLU A 32 -1.82 -17.55 1.89
N PHE A 33 -2.15 -17.15 0.66
CA PHE A 33 -2.23 -18.06 -0.48
C PHE A 33 -0.91 -18.21 -1.26
N GLY A 34 0.21 -17.85 -0.63
CA GLY A 34 1.55 -18.08 -1.18
C GLY A 34 1.96 -17.09 -2.28
N GLY A 35 1.27 -15.95 -2.38
CA GLY A 35 1.68 -14.85 -3.24
C GLY A 35 2.66 -13.91 -2.54
N LYS A 36 3.46 -13.19 -3.33
CA LYS A 36 4.37 -12.16 -2.86
C LYS A 36 4.13 -10.89 -3.66
N LEU A 37 3.74 -9.81 -2.98
CA LEU A 37 3.63 -8.48 -3.57
C LEU A 37 5.03 -7.93 -3.88
N ILE A 38 5.24 -7.43 -5.10
CA ILE A 38 6.50 -6.88 -5.58
C ILE A 38 6.39 -5.35 -5.66
N HIS A 39 5.38 -4.85 -6.40
CA HIS A 39 5.13 -3.42 -6.53
C HIS A 39 3.67 -3.10 -6.23
N GLU A 40 3.44 -1.92 -5.69
CA GLU A 40 2.12 -1.37 -5.40
C GLU A 40 2.07 0.08 -5.83
N TYR A 41 1.07 0.40 -6.65
CA TYR A 41 0.80 1.75 -7.11
C TYR A 41 -0.64 2.14 -6.84
N VAL A 42 -0.84 3.38 -6.42
CA VAL A 42 -2.16 4.00 -6.28
C VAL A 42 -2.26 5.08 -7.35
N TRP A 43 -3.13 4.86 -8.34
CA TRP A 43 -3.33 5.83 -9.42
C TRP A 43 -4.33 6.93 -9.03
N GLY A 44 -4.96 6.78 -7.89
CA GLY A 44 -5.89 7.74 -7.32
C GLY A 44 -7.29 7.70 -7.93
N ARG A 45 -8.11 8.68 -7.53
CA ARG A 45 -9.50 8.82 -7.99
C ARG A 45 -9.53 9.28 -9.44
N ARG A 46 -10.25 8.52 -10.29
CA ARG A 46 -10.41 8.81 -11.71
C ARG A 46 -11.85 8.63 -12.14
N ARG A 47 -12.25 9.37 -13.17
CA ARG A 47 -13.55 9.19 -13.80
C ARG A 47 -13.58 7.88 -14.56
N LEU A 48 -14.67 7.14 -14.39
CA LEU A 48 -14.95 5.91 -15.13
C LEU A 48 -15.49 6.24 -16.53
N ALA A 49 -15.24 5.34 -17.48
CA ALA A 49 -15.78 5.48 -18.83
C ALA A 49 -17.31 5.30 -18.88
N TYR A 50 -17.85 4.56 -17.91
CA TYR A 50 -19.26 4.35 -17.67
C TYR A 50 -19.49 4.09 -16.18
N GLU A 51 -20.69 4.30 -15.72
CA GLU A 51 -21.13 4.10 -14.35
C GLU A 51 -20.98 2.63 -13.91
N ILE A 52 -20.37 2.39 -12.76
CA ILE A 52 -20.24 1.06 -12.15
C ILE A 52 -20.83 1.13 -10.73
N ALA A 53 -21.82 0.31 -10.45
CA ALA A 53 -22.50 0.28 -9.14
C ALA A 53 -22.97 1.65 -8.63
N GLY A 54 -23.49 2.50 -9.53
CA GLY A 54 -23.94 3.86 -9.19
C GLY A 54 -22.83 4.91 -9.06
N ASN A 55 -21.59 4.56 -9.39
CA ASN A 55 -20.45 5.47 -9.27
C ASN A 55 -19.91 5.89 -10.64
N ASP A 56 -19.73 7.20 -10.86
CA ASP A 56 -19.04 7.79 -12.03
C ASP A 56 -17.52 7.85 -11.85
N PHE A 57 -17.03 7.67 -10.63
CA PHE A 57 -15.61 7.71 -10.26
C PHE A 57 -15.22 6.43 -9.55
N GLY A 58 -13.91 6.16 -9.49
CA GLY A 58 -13.34 5.07 -8.72
C GLY A 58 -11.89 5.37 -8.37
N VAL A 59 -11.38 4.73 -7.33
CA VAL A 59 -9.96 4.82 -6.95
C VAL A 59 -9.24 3.63 -7.54
N TYR A 60 -8.28 3.89 -8.42
CA TYR A 60 -7.53 2.87 -9.13
C TYR A 60 -6.27 2.46 -8.38
N HIS A 61 -6.05 1.15 -8.31
CA HIS A 61 -4.87 0.51 -7.74
C HIS A 61 -4.27 -0.46 -8.75
N ALA A 62 -2.94 -0.53 -8.79
CA ALA A 62 -2.21 -1.53 -9.57
C ALA A 62 -1.19 -2.24 -8.69
N TRP A 63 -1.28 -3.55 -8.63
CA TRP A 63 -0.37 -4.42 -7.89
C TRP A 63 0.33 -5.38 -8.83
N TYR A 64 1.61 -5.56 -8.62
CA TYR A 64 2.43 -6.56 -9.29
C TYR A 64 2.88 -7.58 -8.27
N PHE A 65 2.55 -8.82 -8.50
CA PHE A 65 2.84 -9.89 -7.54
C PHE A 65 3.26 -11.18 -8.24
N THR A 66 3.95 -12.04 -7.49
CA THR A 66 4.23 -13.41 -7.90
C THR A 66 3.36 -14.38 -7.13
N GLY A 67 2.92 -15.44 -7.79
CA GLY A 67 2.07 -16.43 -7.16
C GLY A 67 1.91 -17.70 -8.00
N ILE A 68 0.99 -18.56 -7.56
CA ILE A 68 0.53 -19.75 -8.29
C ILE A 68 -0.93 -19.53 -8.73
N GLY A 69 -1.43 -20.36 -9.65
CA GLY A 69 -2.82 -20.24 -10.14
C GLY A 69 -3.85 -20.20 -9.01
N LYS A 70 -3.69 -21.03 -7.98
CA LYS A 70 -4.57 -21.04 -6.80
C LYS A 70 -4.60 -19.70 -6.05
N THR A 71 -3.50 -18.96 -6.00
CA THR A 71 -3.42 -17.61 -5.41
C THR A 71 -4.31 -16.64 -6.19
N VAL A 72 -4.27 -16.72 -7.53
CA VAL A 72 -5.08 -15.88 -8.42
C VAL A 72 -6.56 -16.20 -8.27
N ASP A 73 -6.92 -17.49 -8.29
CA ASP A 73 -8.32 -17.94 -8.16
C ASP A 73 -8.93 -17.46 -6.84
N GLU A 74 -8.17 -17.58 -5.74
CA GLU A 74 -8.65 -17.18 -4.43
C GLU A 74 -8.76 -15.65 -4.29
N LEU A 75 -7.80 -14.89 -4.80
CA LEU A 75 -7.88 -13.43 -4.86
C LEU A 75 -9.11 -12.98 -5.66
N GLN A 76 -9.32 -13.56 -6.85
CA GLN A 76 -10.45 -13.22 -7.70
C GLN A 76 -11.77 -13.53 -7.01
N ARG A 77 -11.85 -14.67 -6.32
CA ARG A 77 -13.02 -15.03 -5.51
C ARG A 77 -13.30 -13.99 -4.41
N GLN A 78 -12.26 -13.56 -3.70
CA GLN A 78 -12.40 -12.60 -2.59
C GLN A 78 -12.77 -11.20 -3.08
N PHE A 79 -12.23 -10.76 -4.20
CA PHE A 79 -12.64 -9.50 -4.84
C PHE A 79 -14.12 -9.54 -5.23
N GLY A 80 -14.61 -10.68 -5.72
CA GLY A 80 -16.04 -10.85 -6.07
C GLY A 80 -17.00 -10.83 -4.88
N PHE A 81 -16.51 -11.04 -3.65
CA PHE A 81 -17.32 -10.98 -2.41
C PHE A 81 -17.16 -9.64 -1.66
N SER A 82 -16.34 -8.72 -2.17
CA SER A 82 -16.12 -7.43 -1.51
C SER A 82 -16.93 -6.35 -2.20
N ASP A 83 -17.89 -5.76 -1.49
CA ASP A 83 -18.66 -4.63 -1.97
C ASP A 83 -17.81 -3.35 -2.12
N ASP A 84 -16.64 -3.31 -1.46
CA ASP A 84 -15.71 -2.20 -1.54
C ASP A 84 -14.95 -2.12 -2.87
N VAL A 85 -15.00 -3.20 -3.68
CA VAL A 85 -14.30 -3.30 -4.96
C VAL A 85 -15.29 -3.32 -6.11
N LEU A 86 -15.27 -2.26 -6.91
CA LEU A 86 -16.19 -2.11 -8.06
C LEU A 86 -15.81 -3.03 -9.21
N ARG A 87 -14.52 -3.22 -9.45
CA ARG A 87 -14.00 -4.07 -10.54
C ARG A 87 -12.55 -4.49 -10.27
N ASN A 88 -12.18 -5.65 -10.78
CA ASN A 88 -10.80 -6.13 -10.77
C ASN A 88 -10.46 -6.83 -12.10
N GLN A 89 -9.17 -6.87 -12.42
CA GLN A 89 -8.62 -7.61 -13.55
C GLN A 89 -7.23 -8.11 -13.18
N ILE A 90 -6.96 -9.40 -13.42
CA ILE A 90 -5.66 -10.01 -13.21
C ILE A 90 -5.14 -10.50 -14.56
N VAL A 91 -3.91 -10.11 -14.89
CA VAL A 91 -3.23 -10.47 -16.13
C VAL A 91 -1.91 -11.16 -15.77
N LYS A 92 -1.58 -12.22 -16.49
CA LYS A 92 -0.28 -12.86 -16.36
C LYS A 92 0.78 -12.04 -17.08
N THR A 93 1.92 -11.80 -16.43
CA THR A 93 3.05 -11.09 -17.02
C THR A 93 4.35 -11.89 -16.88
N GLU A 94 5.28 -11.67 -17.80
CA GLU A 94 6.60 -12.31 -17.79
C GLU A 94 7.64 -11.45 -17.09
N ASP A 95 7.58 -10.13 -17.27
CA ASP A 95 8.51 -9.17 -16.69
C ASP A 95 7.77 -8.12 -15.83
N LEU A 96 7.75 -8.38 -14.52
CA LEU A 96 7.04 -7.53 -13.55
C LEU A 96 7.64 -6.12 -13.42
N ASP A 97 8.97 -6.02 -13.49
CA ASP A 97 9.66 -4.75 -13.26
C ASP A 97 9.56 -3.83 -14.48
N ALA A 98 9.66 -4.39 -15.68
CA ALA A 98 9.50 -3.64 -16.93
C ALA A 98 8.07 -3.13 -17.09
N GLU A 99 7.06 -3.98 -16.85
CA GLU A 99 5.65 -3.60 -16.98
C GLU A 99 5.23 -2.61 -15.91
N ALA A 100 5.66 -2.80 -14.65
CA ALA A 100 5.38 -1.88 -13.56
C ALA A 100 5.92 -0.48 -13.87
N SER A 101 7.15 -0.39 -14.37
CA SER A 101 7.79 0.86 -14.75
C SER A 101 7.11 1.52 -15.95
N PHE A 102 6.76 0.72 -16.96
CA PHE A 102 6.10 1.20 -18.17
C PHE A 102 4.72 1.81 -17.86
N LEU A 103 3.89 1.09 -17.12
CA LEU A 103 2.55 1.58 -16.76
C LEU A 103 2.60 2.76 -15.79
N HIS A 104 3.54 2.79 -14.86
CA HIS A 104 3.70 3.93 -13.98
C HIS A 104 4.02 5.22 -14.76
N ASN A 105 4.85 5.14 -15.79
CA ASN A 105 5.20 6.27 -16.63
C ASN A 105 4.09 6.70 -17.61
N LEU A 106 3.17 5.80 -17.96
CA LEU A 106 2.03 6.11 -18.84
C LEU A 106 0.86 6.79 -18.12
N ILE A 107 0.83 6.72 -16.78
CA ILE A 107 -0.25 7.33 -16.01
C ILE A 107 -0.02 8.85 -16.04
N PRO A 108 -0.93 9.65 -16.64
CA PRO A 108 -0.80 11.09 -16.60
C PRO A 108 -0.82 11.57 -15.15
N PRO A 109 -0.06 12.63 -14.81
CA PRO A 109 -0.11 13.22 -13.50
C PRO A 109 -1.57 13.55 -13.15
N ARG A 110 -1.92 13.33 -11.88
CA ARG A 110 -3.26 13.58 -11.33
C ARG A 110 -3.69 14.99 -11.74
N GLU A 111 -4.73 15.12 -12.55
CA GLU A 111 -5.43 16.40 -12.67
C GLU A 111 -6.06 16.66 -11.30
N GLU A 112 -5.41 17.50 -10.52
CA GLU A 112 -5.98 18.12 -9.34
C GLU A 112 -7.08 19.05 -9.82
N THR A 113 -8.30 18.51 -9.99
CA THR A 113 -9.48 19.35 -10.10
C THR A 113 -9.65 20.07 -8.78
N LEU A 114 -9.16 21.31 -8.80
CA LEU A 114 -9.36 22.43 -7.89
C LEU A 114 -10.56 22.25 -6.94
N GLY A 115 -10.31 21.60 -5.80
CA GLY A 115 -10.96 21.90 -4.56
C GLY A 115 -9.88 22.50 -3.69
N LYS A 116 -9.87 23.84 -3.57
CA LYS A 116 -9.06 24.54 -2.59
C LYS A 116 -9.50 24.11 -1.21
N ASP A 117 -8.81 23.14 -0.63
CA ASP A 117 -8.68 23.01 0.80
C ASP A 117 -7.21 22.69 1.10
N LYS A 118 -6.63 23.68 1.77
CA LYS A 118 -5.31 23.79 2.32
C LYS A 118 -4.93 22.52 3.09
N VAL A 119 -3.89 21.83 2.64
CA VAL A 119 -3.04 21.03 3.51
C VAL A 119 -1.58 21.37 3.18
N GLU A 120 -1.13 22.49 3.74
CA GLU A 120 0.26 22.64 4.15
C GLU A 120 0.44 21.69 5.33
N ASN A 121 1.21 20.65 5.17
CA ASN A 121 2.08 19.97 6.14
C ASN A 121 2.23 18.50 5.79
N SER A 122 3.29 18.14 5.09
CA SER A 122 3.84 16.78 5.14
C SER A 122 5.28 16.65 4.64
N VAL A 123 6.11 17.68 4.83
CA VAL A 123 7.56 17.58 4.56
C VAL A 123 8.38 17.65 5.84
N GLU A 124 7.77 17.91 7.01
CA GLU A 124 8.48 18.02 8.30
C GLU A 124 8.53 16.71 9.11
N ASP A 125 7.78 15.68 8.73
CA ASP A 125 7.65 14.47 9.56
C ASP A 125 8.75 13.41 9.31
N VAL A 126 9.45 13.48 8.18
CA VAL A 126 10.54 12.52 7.88
C VAL A 126 11.80 12.84 8.68
N THR A 127 12.01 14.11 9.05
CA THR A 127 13.18 14.56 9.83
C THR A 127 13.00 14.31 11.33
N LYS A 128 11.78 14.13 11.80
CA LYS A 128 11.47 13.87 13.22
C LYS A 128 11.65 12.41 13.62
N VAL A 129 11.39 11.48 12.70
CA VAL A 129 11.54 10.03 12.95
C VAL A 129 13.03 9.66 13.05
N SER A 130 13.90 10.25 12.22
CA SER A 130 15.35 10.01 12.29
C SER A 130 15.99 10.55 13.57
N LYS A 131 15.43 11.62 14.16
CA LYS A 131 15.93 12.18 15.42
C LYS A 131 15.47 11.43 16.67
N MET A 132 14.29 10.77 16.62
CA MET A 132 13.82 9.96 17.73
C MET A 132 14.60 8.65 17.90
N THR A 133 15.06 8.04 16.79
CA THR A 133 15.88 6.82 16.84
C THR A 133 17.31 7.09 17.37
N GLU A 134 17.85 8.28 17.17
CA GLU A 134 19.15 8.64 17.75
C GLU A 134 19.07 8.92 19.26
N ILE A 135 17.96 9.47 19.74
CA ILE A 135 17.75 9.75 21.16
C ILE A 135 17.50 8.46 21.97
N GLU A 136 16.78 7.48 21.41
CA GLU A 136 16.57 6.18 22.09
C GLU A 136 17.88 5.37 22.24
N SER A 137 18.81 5.46 21.28
CA SER A 137 20.10 4.80 21.37
C SER A 137 21.06 5.45 22.38
N GLU A 138 20.93 6.75 22.64
CA GLU A 138 21.73 7.44 23.67
C GLU A 138 21.23 7.16 25.09
N ILE A 139 19.91 6.95 25.27
CA ILE A 139 19.32 6.66 26.58
C ILE A 139 19.66 5.23 27.04
N GLU A 140 19.70 4.24 26.13
CA GLU A 140 20.08 2.87 26.46
C GLU A 140 21.55 2.74 26.87
N THR A 141 22.45 3.55 26.26
CA THR A 141 23.87 3.54 26.63
C THR A 141 24.16 4.22 27.97
N GLU A 142 23.38 5.22 28.38
CA GLU A 142 23.52 5.82 29.71
C GLU A 142 22.95 4.94 30.83
N ALA A 143 21.88 4.16 30.55
CA ALA A 143 21.31 3.23 31.52
C ALA A 143 22.23 2.07 31.85
N GLU A 144 22.95 1.50 30.87
CA GLU A 144 23.93 0.43 31.08
C GLU A 144 25.18 0.88 31.87
N THR A 145 25.53 2.17 31.75
CA THR A 145 26.69 2.71 32.49
C THR A 145 26.36 2.97 33.95
N ILE A 146 25.13 3.28 34.30
CA ILE A 146 24.70 3.54 35.69
C ILE A 146 24.59 2.22 36.48
N GLU A 147 24.10 1.14 35.84
CA GLU A 147 23.98 -0.16 36.49
C GLU A 147 25.33 -0.83 36.82
N LYS A 148 26.39 -0.52 36.05
CA LYS A 148 27.72 -1.02 36.30
C LYS A 148 28.48 -0.31 37.44
N VAL A 149 28.07 0.90 37.78
CA VAL A 149 28.73 1.68 38.85
C VAL A 149 28.14 1.34 40.22
N GLU A 150 26.91 0.87 40.31
CA GLU A 150 26.28 0.49 41.58
C GLU A 150 26.69 -0.92 42.08
N THR A 151 27.21 -1.79 41.20
CA THR A 151 27.65 -3.13 41.60
C THR A 151 29.09 -3.20 42.12
N ASP A 152 29.92 -2.16 41.91
CA ASP A 152 31.34 -2.14 42.33
C ASP A 152 31.59 -1.41 43.68
N SER A 153 30.55 -0.98 44.39
CA SER A 153 30.68 -0.26 45.68
C SER A 153 30.14 -1.03 46.92
N VAL A 154 29.94 -2.34 46.80
CA VAL A 154 29.59 -3.21 47.94
C VAL A 154 30.56 -4.38 48.00
N ASP A 155 31.76 -4.15 48.56
CA ASP A 155 32.56 -5.16 49.23
C ASP A 155 33.55 -4.47 50.23
#